data_ec21089496429d8a66607d538ac958ea
#
_entry.id   ec21089496429d8a66607d538ac958ea
#
_cell.length_a   1.000
_cell.length_b   1.000
_cell.length_c   1.000
_cell.angle_alpha   90.00
_cell.angle_beta   90.00
_cell.angle_gamma   90.00
#
_symmetry.space_group_name_H-M   'P 1'
#
loop_
_entity.id
_entity.type
_entity.pdbx_description
1 polymer ?
#
loop_
_entity_poly.entity_id
_entity_poly.type
_entity_poly.pdbx_seq_one_letter_code
_entity_poly.pdbx_strand_id
1 'polypeptide(L)'
;MFRVAAILFLLFCAGGASAQSVSFPGVAVGSAAVGPEVKGWIYKPGGPGPFAAIILAHSCAGTGSHTDVWGKLLVSWGYLVLMPDSFGPRGTKAVCTTPNVVTPNMRIADIAGALDFLATRADVVQGKIGIIGHSHGGSTVIRSSQRIFGLARRGLAGGVAYYPGCSPQFDIGVDVPVLLLAGDKDDWTLADRCRRMVSGLARPALVDAVFYPDAYHSFDSKVRDREVAGSGAKMHHLAYDPMAAPDAEARTKAFFAKILR
;
A
#
# COMPACT_ATOMS: atom_id res chain seq x y z
N MET A 1 -63.07 -11.64 2.32
CA MET A 1 -62.10 -10.82 1.57
C MET A 1 -60.74 -10.97 2.21
N PHE A 2 -59.89 -11.89 1.74
CA PHE A 2 -58.53 -12.09 2.22
C PHE A 2 -57.57 -11.24 1.38
N ARG A 3 -56.86 -10.30 2.04
CA ARG A 3 -55.79 -9.52 1.42
C ARG A 3 -54.48 -10.33 1.52
N VAL A 4 -53.97 -10.78 0.38
CA VAL A 4 -52.65 -11.37 0.23
C VAL A 4 -51.64 -10.22 0.19
N ALA A 5 -50.79 -10.10 1.23
CA ALA A 5 -49.66 -9.19 1.22
C ALA A 5 -48.50 -9.83 0.42
N ALA A 6 -48.14 -9.26 -0.69
CA ALA A 6 -46.97 -9.66 -1.46
C ALA A 6 -45.71 -9.13 -0.75
N ILE A 7 -44.89 -10.05 -0.18
CA ILE A 7 -43.58 -9.74 0.37
C ILE A 7 -42.58 -9.70 -0.80
N LEU A 8 -42.13 -8.51 -1.16
CA LEU A 8 -41.10 -8.31 -2.18
C LEU A 8 -39.74 -8.68 -1.58
N PHE A 9 -39.21 -9.85 -1.90
CA PHE A 9 -37.84 -10.24 -1.60
C PHE A 9 -36.90 -9.47 -2.53
N LEU A 10 -36.22 -8.41 -2.00
CA LEU A 10 -35.09 -7.80 -2.65
C LEU A 10 -33.89 -8.75 -2.59
N LEU A 11 -33.64 -9.45 -3.69
CA LEU A 11 -32.42 -10.21 -3.91
C LEU A 11 -31.24 -9.21 -3.97
N PHE A 12 -30.50 -9.06 -2.88
CA PHE A 12 -29.19 -8.46 -2.91
C PHE A 12 -28.26 -9.41 -3.66
N CYS A 13 -28.04 -9.18 -4.94
CA CYS A 13 -26.93 -9.79 -5.66
C CYS A 13 -25.63 -9.28 -5.02
N ALA A 14 -24.97 -10.14 -4.26
CA ALA A 14 -23.59 -9.94 -3.84
C ALA A 14 -22.70 -10.03 -5.08
N GLY A 15 -22.55 -8.93 -5.81
CA GLY A 15 -21.60 -8.81 -6.91
C GLY A 15 -20.19 -8.98 -6.37
N GLY A 16 -19.53 -10.09 -6.72
CA GLY A 16 -18.12 -10.28 -6.42
C GLY A 16 -17.31 -9.11 -6.98
N ALA A 17 -16.40 -8.55 -6.19
CA ALA A 17 -15.52 -7.48 -6.62
C ALA A 17 -14.64 -7.98 -7.79
N SER A 18 -15.01 -7.64 -9.03
CA SER A 18 -14.17 -7.90 -10.20
C SER A 18 -13.15 -6.79 -10.34
N ALA A 19 -11.89 -7.15 -10.60
CA ALA A 19 -10.84 -6.18 -10.87
C ALA A 19 -11.02 -5.59 -12.27
N GLN A 20 -11.10 -4.26 -12.38
CA GLN A 20 -11.13 -3.52 -13.64
C GLN A 20 -9.71 -3.08 -13.99
N SER A 21 -9.24 -3.42 -15.19
CA SER A 21 -7.95 -2.91 -15.70
C SER A 21 -8.07 -1.42 -16.07
N VAL A 22 -7.06 -0.65 -15.70
CA VAL A 22 -6.93 0.79 -16.00
C VAL A 22 -5.51 1.13 -16.40
N SER A 23 -5.33 2.32 -17.00
CA SER A 23 -4.03 2.86 -17.38
C SER A 23 -4.01 4.37 -17.09
N PHE A 24 -2.86 4.89 -16.66
CA PHE A 24 -2.66 6.31 -16.36
C PHE A 24 -1.18 6.68 -16.47
N PRO A 25 -0.83 7.93 -16.79
CA PRO A 25 0.55 8.35 -16.90
C PRO A 25 1.24 8.44 -15.53
N GLY A 26 2.50 8.04 -15.45
CA GLY A 26 3.36 8.42 -14.34
C GLY A 26 3.71 9.91 -14.41
N VAL A 27 3.63 10.62 -13.28
CA VAL A 27 3.77 12.08 -13.21
C VAL A 27 5.04 12.47 -12.47
N ALA A 28 5.85 13.37 -13.06
CA ALA A 28 7.04 13.89 -12.40
C ALA A 28 6.68 14.70 -11.15
N VAL A 29 7.37 14.45 -10.03
CA VAL A 29 7.21 15.18 -8.77
C VAL A 29 8.54 15.30 -8.02
N GLY A 30 8.88 16.50 -7.58
CA GLY A 30 10.16 16.76 -6.91
C GLY A 30 11.33 16.26 -7.77
N SER A 31 12.17 15.39 -7.23
CA SER A 31 13.30 14.76 -7.94
C SER A 31 12.92 13.47 -8.70
N ALA A 32 11.66 13.01 -8.61
CA ALA A 32 11.19 11.86 -9.36
C ALA A 32 10.86 12.25 -10.79
N ALA A 33 11.60 11.68 -11.76
CA ALA A 33 11.36 11.91 -13.19
C ALA A 33 9.99 11.36 -13.61
N VAL A 34 9.50 11.82 -14.78
CA VAL A 34 8.30 11.26 -15.40
C VAL A 34 8.41 9.74 -15.51
N GLY A 35 7.38 9.04 -15.06
CA GLY A 35 7.26 7.60 -15.19
C GLY A 35 6.67 7.19 -16.55
N PRO A 36 6.65 5.89 -16.87
CA PRO A 36 5.93 5.36 -18.01
C PRO A 36 4.42 5.50 -17.83
N GLU A 37 3.66 5.14 -18.84
CA GLU A 37 2.24 4.83 -18.66
C GLU A 37 2.11 3.58 -17.77
N VAL A 38 1.41 3.74 -16.65
CA VAL A 38 1.26 2.72 -15.62
C VAL A 38 -0.03 1.96 -15.85
N LYS A 39 0.05 0.63 -15.94
CA LYS A 39 -1.13 -0.23 -15.88
C LYS A 39 -1.48 -0.52 -14.42
N GLY A 40 -2.76 -0.78 -14.16
CA GLY A 40 -3.21 -1.12 -12.81
C GLY A 40 -4.58 -1.78 -12.81
N TRP A 41 -5.03 -2.13 -11.61
CA TRP A 41 -6.35 -2.74 -11.40
C TRP A 41 -7.12 -1.97 -10.32
N ILE A 42 -8.40 -1.73 -10.58
CA ILE A 42 -9.33 -1.21 -9.60
C ILE A 42 -10.17 -2.34 -9.06
N TYR A 43 -10.21 -2.45 -7.74
CA TYR A 43 -11.17 -3.25 -6.98
C TYR A 43 -12.15 -2.28 -6.32
N LYS A 44 -13.44 -2.49 -6.52
CA LYS A 44 -14.48 -1.55 -6.08
C LYS A 44 -15.47 -2.24 -5.15
N PRO A 45 -15.87 -1.56 -4.04
CA PRO A 45 -17.00 -2.01 -3.23
C PRO A 45 -18.30 -2.01 -4.02
N GLY A 46 -19.29 -2.80 -3.60
CA GLY A 46 -20.63 -2.70 -4.15
C GLY A 46 -21.28 -1.33 -3.88
N GLY A 47 -22.19 -0.91 -4.77
CA GLY A 47 -22.91 0.35 -4.64
C GLY A 47 -22.34 1.50 -5.48
N PRO A 48 -23.01 2.66 -5.46
CA PRO A 48 -22.71 3.78 -6.35
C PRO A 48 -21.48 4.60 -5.95
N GLY A 49 -21.08 4.59 -4.67
CA GLY A 49 -20.07 5.49 -4.13
C GLY A 49 -20.63 6.88 -3.81
N PRO A 50 -19.79 7.94 -3.71
CA PRO A 50 -18.33 7.86 -3.83
C PRO A 50 -17.66 7.17 -2.64
N PHE A 51 -16.48 6.58 -2.87
CA PHE A 51 -15.70 5.85 -1.87
C PHE A 51 -14.41 6.60 -1.54
N ALA A 52 -13.96 6.51 -0.29
CA ALA A 52 -12.55 6.77 0.01
C ALA A 52 -11.70 5.72 -0.71
N ALA A 53 -10.49 6.09 -1.16
CA ALA A 53 -9.67 5.23 -1.98
C ALA A 53 -8.33 4.87 -1.30
N ILE A 54 -7.78 3.71 -1.66
CA ILE A 54 -6.46 3.28 -1.21
C ILE A 54 -5.63 2.85 -2.42
N ILE A 55 -4.42 3.38 -2.55
CA ILE A 55 -3.42 2.91 -3.50
C ILE A 55 -2.66 1.76 -2.84
N LEU A 56 -2.66 0.57 -3.46
CA LEU A 56 -1.97 -0.62 -2.97
C LEU A 56 -0.65 -0.81 -3.72
N ALA A 57 0.47 -0.46 -3.09
CA ALA A 57 1.80 -0.58 -3.66
C ALA A 57 2.39 -1.98 -3.39
N HIS A 58 2.52 -2.79 -4.45
CA HIS A 58 3.03 -4.16 -4.40
C HIS A 58 4.49 -4.25 -3.91
N SER A 59 4.89 -5.43 -3.40
CA SER A 59 6.25 -5.73 -2.94
C SER A 59 7.26 -5.84 -4.09
N CYS A 60 8.51 -6.24 -3.80
CA CYS A 60 9.52 -6.52 -4.82
C CYS A 60 9.16 -7.72 -5.73
N ALA A 61 8.23 -8.57 -5.33
CA ALA A 61 7.74 -9.69 -6.13
C ALA A 61 6.73 -9.28 -7.22
N GLY A 62 6.35 -8.00 -7.26
CA GLY A 62 5.34 -7.51 -8.21
C GLY A 62 3.90 -7.76 -7.74
N THR A 63 2.98 -7.71 -8.69
CA THR A 63 1.55 -8.01 -8.48
C THR A 63 1.32 -9.51 -8.43
N GLY A 64 0.36 -9.99 -7.61
CA GLY A 64 0.04 -11.41 -7.47
C GLY A 64 -0.90 -11.69 -6.30
N SER A 65 -0.94 -12.96 -5.86
CA SER A 65 -1.92 -13.43 -4.87
C SER A 65 -1.94 -12.62 -3.56
N HIS A 66 -0.79 -12.19 -3.05
CA HIS A 66 -0.72 -11.36 -1.85
C HIS A 66 -1.42 -10.00 -2.06
N THR A 67 -1.17 -9.33 -3.18
CA THR A 67 -1.85 -8.06 -3.49
C THR A 67 -3.34 -8.25 -3.76
N ASP A 68 -3.75 -9.39 -4.34
CA ASP A 68 -5.16 -9.71 -4.55
C ASP A 68 -5.90 -9.93 -3.22
N VAL A 69 -5.27 -10.60 -2.25
CA VAL A 69 -5.81 -10.77 -0.89
C VAL A 69 -6.02 -9.42 -0.22
N TRP A 70 -5.00 -8.55 -0.24
CA TRP A 70 -5.10 -7.20 0.34
C TRP A 70 -6.10 -6.32 -0.42
N GLY A 71 -6.15 -6.40 -1.75
CA GLY A 71 -7.15 -5.68 -2.54
C GLY A 71 -8.58 -6.01 -2.13
N LYS A 72 -8.90 -7.31 -2.00
CA LYS A 72 -10.21 -7.79 -1.55
C LYS A 72 -10.50 -7.42 -0.09
N LEU A 73 -9.51 -7.50 0.79
CA LEU A 73 -9.64 -7.12 2.19
C LEU A 73 -9.99 -5.64 2.34
N LEU A 74 -9.27 -4.76 1.66
CA LEU A 74 -9.51 -3.31 1.69
C LEU A 74 -10.90 -2.95 1.11
N VAL A 75 -11.34 -3.65 0.05
CA VAL A 75 -12.70 -3.54 -0.49
C VAL A 75 -13.74 -3.96 0.54
N SER A 76 -13.49 -5.02 1.31
CA SER A 76 -14.42 -5.46 2.37
C SER A 76 -14.55 -4.43 3.51
N TRP A 77 -13.58 -3.53 3.67
CA TRP A 77 -13.63 -2.40 4.58
C TRP A 77 -14.32 -1.16 3.97
N GLY A 78 -14.75 -1.23 2.71
CA GLY A 78 -15.50 -0.16 2.02
C GLY A 78 -14.63 0.80 1.21
N TYR A 79 -13.36 0.50 0.94
CA TYR A 79 -12.47 1.33 0.14
C TYR A 79 -12.45 0.92 -1.34
N LEU A 80 -12.42 1.90 -2.24
CA LEU A 80 -12.00 1.65 -3.62
C LEU A 80 -10.48 1.47 -3.63
N VAL A 81 -9.97 0.41 -4.27
CA VAL A 81 -8.53 0.11 -4.28
C VAL A 81 -7.98 0.22 -5.69
N LEU A 82 -6.95 1.03 -5.86
CA LEU A 82 -6.14 1.07 -7.09
C LEU A 82 -4.79 0.39 -6.83
N MET A 83 -4.49 -0.65 -7.58
CA MET A 83 -3.22 -1.37 -7.54
C MET A 83 -2.40 -1.09 -8.81
N PRO A 84 -1.43 -0.15 -8.79
CA PRO A 84 -0.52 0.10 -9.90
C PRO A 84 0.47 -1.04 -10.11
N ASP A 85 0.74 -1.43 -11.36
CA ASP A 85 1.88 -2.24 -11.72
C ASP A 85 3.08 -1.33 -12.05
N SER A 86 3.95 -1.14 -11.09
CA SER A 86 5.16 -0.33 -11.29
C SER A 86 6.25 -1.05 -12.06
N PHE A 87 6.14 -2.36 -12.28
CA PHE A 87 7.23 -3.17 -12.85
C PHE A 87 7.01 -3.54 -14.32
N GLY A 88 5.81 -4.00 -14.69
CA GLY A 88 5.49 -4.42 -16.06
C GLY A 88 5.82 -3.35 -17.11
N PRO A 89 5.42 -2.07 -16.95
CA PRO A 89 5.77 -1.01 -17.88
C PRO A 89 7.27 -0.71 -18.00
N ARG A 90 8.08 -1.20 -17.03
CA ARG A 90 9.54 -1.10 -17.03
C ARG A 90 10.24 -2.40 -17.46
N GLY A 91 9.50 -3.33 -18.07
CA GLY A 91 10.03 -4.57 -18.66
C GLY A 91 10.45 -5.64 -17.64
N THR A 92 10.00 -5.54 -16.38
CA THR A 92 10.30 -6.56 -15.36
C THR A 92 9.04 -6.99 -14.62
N LYS A 93 9.05 -8.18 -14.02
CA LYS A 93 7.95 -8.69 -13.20
C LYS A 93 8.26 -8.62 -11.71
N ALA A 94 9.54 -8.64 -11.34
CA ALA A 94 10.01 -8.63 -9.96
C ALA A 94 11.41 -8.01 -9.87
N VAL A 95 11.74 -7.46 -8.69
CA VAL A 95 13.04 -6.82 -8.44
C VAL A 95 13.67 -7.27 -7.11
N CYS A 96 13.22 -8.38 -6.52
CA CYS A 96 13.72 -8.85 -5.23
C CYS A 96 15.24 -9.09 -5.23
N THR A 97 15.79 -9.60 -6.34
CA THR A 97 17.23 -9.84 -6.51
C THR A 97 17.94 -8.66 -7.22
N THR A 98 17.20 -7.75 -7.83
CA THR A 98 17.71 -6.62 -8.62
C THR A 98 17.04 -5.29 -8.22
N PRO A 99 17.12 -4.86 -6.95
CA PRO A 99 16.31 -3.76 -6.40
C PRO A 99 16.60 -2.39 -7.06
N ASN A 100 17.70 -2.27 -7.78
CA ASN A 100 18.07 -1.03 -8.47
C ASN A 100 17.40 -0.87 -9.84
N VAL A 101 16.77 -1.92 -10.41
CA VAL A 101 16.08 -1.85 -11.71
C VAL A 101 14.83 -0.98 -11.63
N VAL A 102 14.04 -1.13 -10.56
CA VAL A 102 12.95 -0.19 -10.23
C VAL A 102 13.03 0.14 -8.74
N THR A 103 13.44 1.34 -8.43
CA THR A 103 13.60 1.81 -7.05
C THR A 103 12.29 2.36 -6.48
N PRO A 104 12.11 2.43 -5.14
CA PRO A 104 10.98 3.13 -4.54
C PRO A 104 10.85 4.59 -5.02
N ASN A 105 11.98 5.26 -5.33
CA ASN A 105 11.98 6.63 -5.83
C ASN A 105 11.33 6.75 -7.23
N MET A 106 11.61 5.80 -8.12
CA MET A 106 10.98 5.77 -9.45
C MET A 106 9.47 5.56 -9.36
N ARG A 107 9.00 4.82 -8.35
CA ARG A 107 7.57 4.56 -8.12
C ARG A 107 6.79 5.77 -7.59
N ILE A 108 7.47 6.83 -7.12
CA ILE A 108 6.79 8.06 -6.70
C ILE A 108 6.03 8.71 -7.86
N ALA A 109 6.59 8.67 -9.07
CA ALA A 109 5.90 9.14 -10.26
C ALA A 109 4.62 8.34 -10.57
N ASP A 110 4.64 7.03 -10.33
CA ASP A 110 3.48 6.15 -10.49
C ASP A 110 2.40 6.47 -9.46
N ILE A 111 2.80 6.72 -8.20
CA ILE A 111 1.87 7.09 -7.12
C ILE A 111 1.27 8.48 -7.38
N ALA A 112 2.06 9.44 -7.87
CA ALA A 112 1.54 10.75 -8.26
C ALA A 112 0.50 10.64 -9.38
N GLY A 113 0.78 9.86 -10.42
CA GLY A 113 -0.17 9.57 -11.49
C GLY A 113 -1.43 8.85 -11.00
N ALA A 114 -1.28 7.90 -10.05
CA ALA A 114 -2.41 7.22 -9.43
C ALA A 114 -3.31 8.19 -8.63
N LEU A 115 -2.72 9.15 -7.90
CA LEU A 115 -3.47 10.19 -7.19
C LEU A 115 -4.24 11.08 -8.17
N ASP A 116 -3.58 11.56 -9.22
CA ASP A 116 -4.22 12.39 -10.24
C ASP A 116 -5.35 11.63 -10.96
N PHE A 117 -5.13 10.36 -11.30
CA PHE A 117 -6.14 9.49 -11.90
C PHE A 117 -7.35 9.30 -10.96
N LEU A 118 -7.12 8.99 -9.69
CA LEU A 118 -8.21 8.84 -8.71
C LEU A 118 -8.97 10.17 -8.50
N ALA A 119 -8.28 11.30 -8.58
CA ALA A 119 -8.90 12.62 -8.46
C ALA A 119 -9.87 12.95 -9.62
N THR A 120 -9.73 12.34 -10.78
CA THR A 120 -10.67 12.52 -11.92
C THR A 120 -11.94 11.70 -11.80
N ARG A 121 -12.02 10.77 -10.86
CA ARG A 121 -13.12 9.81 -10.76
C ARG A 121 -14.28 10.34 -9.93
N ALA A 122 -15.47 10.27 -10.46
CA ALA A 122 -16.71 10.66 -9.75
C ALA A 122 -17.07 9.70 -8.59
N ASP A 123 -16.57 8.46 -8.62
CA ASP A 123 -16.82 7.47 -7.58
C ASP A 123 -15.75 7.46 -6.48
N VAL A 124 -14.85 8.48 -6.43
CA VAL A 124 -13.83 8.67 -5.39
C VAL A 124 -14.09 9.96 -4.62
N VAL A 125 -14.03 9.89 -3.29
CA VAL A 125 -14.10 11.07 -2.42
C VAL A 125 -12.78 11.84 -2.51
N GLN A 126 -12.83 13.09 -2.96
CA GLN A 126 -11.66 13.94 -3.13
C GLN A 126 -10.95 14.21 -1.81
N GLY A 127 -9.60 14.09 -1.81
CA GLY A 127 -8.78 14.26 -0.60
C GLY A 127 -8.86 13.11 0.41
N LYS A 128 -9.59 12.03 0.11
CA LYS A 128 -9.71 10.81 0.92
C LYS A 128 -8.99 9.63 0.25
N ILE A 129 -7.71 9.82 -0.07
CA ILE A 129 -6.89 8.79 -0.73
C ILE A 129 -5.74 8.42 0.21
N GLY A 130 -5.69 7.15 0.62
CA GLY A 130 -4.58 6.56 1.38
C GLY A 130 -3.65 5.75 0.48
N ILE A 131 -2.50 5.36 1.04
CA ILE A 131 -1.58 4.41 0.40
C ILE A 131 -1.21 3.31 1.38
N ILE A 132 -1.15 2.06 0.92
CA ILE A 132 -0.60 0.92 1.67
C ILE A 132 0.45 0.22 0.81
N GLY A 133 1.50 -0.28 1.43
CA GLY A 133 2.52 -1.04 0.70
C GLY A 133 3.32 -1.98 1.59
N HIS A 134 3.83 -3.03 0.96
CA HIS A 134 4.54 -4.13 1.60
C HIS A 134 5.98 -4.20 1.11
N SER A 135 6.97 -4.33 1.99
CA SER A 135 8.39 -4.43 1.65
C SER A 135 8.84 -3.26 0.76
N HIS A 136 9.21 -3.51 -0.48
CA HIS A 136 9.52 -2.47 -1.48
C HIS A 136 8.38 -1.45 -1.66
N GLY A 137 7.11 -1.92 -1.61
CA GLY A 137 5.94 -1.05 -1.58
C GLY A 137 5.84 -0.23 -0.28
N GLY A 138 6.20 -0.82 0.86
CA GLY A 138 6.30 -0.12 2.14
C GLY A 138 7.34 1.02 2.09
N SER A 139 8.49 0.77 1.46
CA SER A 139 9.50 1.80 1.19
C SER A 139 8.95 2.91 0.27
N THR A 140 8.10 2.54 -0.70
CA THR A 140 7.40 3.50 -1.56
C THR A 140 6.42 4.36 -0.74
N VAL A 141 5.70 3.79 0.24
CA VAL A 141 4.83 4.55 1.17
C VAL A 141 5.64 5.59 1.94
N ILE A 142 6.75 5.17 2.58
CA ILE A 142 7.63 6.09 3.32
C ILE A 142 8.09 7.25 2.43
N ARG A 143 8.53 6.94 1.21
CA ARG A 143 8.94 7.98 0.24
C ARG A 143 7.78 8.88 -0.18
N SER A 144 6.61 8.32 -0.49
CA SER A 144 5.41 9.06 -0.88
C SER A 144 4.94 10.05 0.20
N SER A 145 5.23 9.74 1.45
CA SER A 145 4.85 10.58 2.61
C SER A 145 5.77 11.78 2.82
N GLN A 146 6.90 11.86 2.10
CA GLN A 146 7.88 12.94 2.26
C GLN A 146 7.42 14.25 1.62
N ARG A 147 7.62 15.35 2.33
CA ARG A 147 7.24 16.71 1.91
C ARG A 147 7.86 17.12 0.57
N ILE A 148 9.07 16.66 0.28
CA ILE A 148 9.80 17.00 -0.95
C ILE A 148 9.04 16.61 -2.22
N PHE A 149 8.18 15.57 -2.16
CA PHE A 149 7.38 15.14 -3.30
C PHE A 149 6.00 15.81 -3.37
N GLY A 150 5.54 16.44 -2.30
CA GLY A 150 4.30 17.23 -2.28
C GLY A 150 3.03 16.44 -2.55
N LEU A 151 3.00 15.12 -2.31
CA LEU A 151 1.84 14.27 -2.62
C LEU A 151 0.63 14.57 -1.72
N ALA A 152 0.83 15.16 -0.53
CA ALA A 152 -0.25 15.67 0.30
C ALA A 152 -1.13 16.69 -0.47
N ARG A 153 -0.52 17.58 -1.26
CA ARG A 153 -1.23 18.55 -2.10
C ARG A 153 -1.98 17.92 -3.27
N ARG A 154 -1.67 16.67 -3.62
CA ARG A 154 -2.38 15.86 -4.63
C ARG A 154 -3.47 14.99 -4.01
N GLY A 155 -3.77 15.16 -2.72
CA GLY A 155 -4.83 14.43 -2.02
C GLY A 155 -4.39 13.18 -1.27
N LEU A 156 -3.08 12.91 -1.12
CA LEU A 156 -2.60 11.84 -0.24
C LEU A 156 -2.88 12.21 1.22
N ALA A 157 -3.75 11.45 1.88
CA ALA A 157 -4.16 11.66 3.27
C ALA A 157 -3.23 10.98 4.30
N GLY A 158 -2.53 9.93 3.91
CA GLY A 158 -1.61 9.18 4.75
C GLY A 158 -1.31 7.79 4.23
N GLY A 159 -0.45 7.03 4.94
CA GLY A 159 -0.03 5.72 4.46
C GLY A 159 0.29 4.69 5.51
N VAL A 160 0.23 3.40 5.13
CA VAL A 160 0.63 2.26 5.96
C VAL A 160 1.76 1.51 5.27
N ALA A 161 2.89 1.38 5.97
CA ALA A 161 4.09 0.72 5.47
C ALA A 161 4.36 -0.56 6.25
N TYR A 162 4.16 -1.71 5.61
CA TYR A 162 4.52 -3.02 6.16
C TYR A 162 5.97 -3.35 5.85
N TYR A 163 6.73 -3.70 6.86
CA TYR A 163 8.15 -4.11 6.81
C TYR A 163 8.94 -3.36 5.71
N PRO A 164 8.96 -2.01 5.77
CA PRO A 164 9.62 -1.19 4.75
C PRO A 164 11.14 -1.26 4.87
N GLY A 165 11.84 -1.12 3.75
CA GLY A 165 13.25 -0.76 3.77
C GLY A 165 13.41 0.71 4.17
N CYS A 166 13.83 0.96 5.39
CA CYS A 166 14.07 2.30 5.92
C CYS A 166 15.51 2.78 5.66
N SER A 167 15.67 4.07 5.43
CA SER A 167 16.98 4.70 5.31
C SER A 167 16.97 6.06 5.99
N PRO A 168 18.04 6.45 6.72
CA PRO A 168 18.15 7.79 7.31
C PRO A 168 18.02 8.92 6.30
N GLN A 169 18.35 8.68 5.02
CA GLN A 169 18.16 9.65 3.93
C GLN A 169 16.70 9.91 3.57
N PHE A 170 15.76 9.15 4.16
CA PHE A 170 14.33 9.32 3.97
C PHE A 170 13.68 10.25 4.98
N ASP A 171 14.42 10.81 5.93
CA ASP A 171 13.91 11.61 7.04
C ASP A 171 13.69 13.10 6.74
N ILE A 172 13.73 13.51 5.46
CA ILE A 172 13.52 14.89 5.05
C ILE A 172 12.02 15.25 5.17
N GLY A 173 11.50 15.26 6.39
CA GLY A 173 10.17 15.77 6.72
C GLY A 173 8.99 15.02 6.10
N VAL A 174 8.34 14.22 6.92
CA VAL A 174 7.03 13.60 6.62
C VAL A 174 5.95 14.68 6.62
N ASP A 175 5.02 14.62 5.67
CA ASP A 175 3.99 15.64 5.46
C ASP A 175 2.56 15.11 5.71
N VAL A 176 2.41 13.78 5.77
CA VAL A 176 1.15 13.08 6.06
C VAL A 176 1.36 12.01 7.12
N PRO A 177 0.32 11.62 7.87
CA PRO A 177 0.41 10.51 8.83
C PRO A 177 0.87 9.20 8.19
N VAL A 178 1.74 8.47 8.90
CA VAL A 178 2.23 7.14 8.49
C VAL A 178 2.12 6.17 9.65
N LEU A 179 1.55 4.99 9.40
CA LEU A 179 1.67 3.82 10.27
C LEU A 179 2.78 2.92 9.70
N LEU A 180 3.82 2.67 10.49
CA LEU A 180 4.95 1.81 10.15
C LEU A 180 4.89 0.53 10.99
N LEU A 181 4.88 -0.63 10.34
CA LEU A 181 4.78 -1.95 10.96
C LEU A 181 5.98 -2.79 10.54
N ALA A 182 6.83 -3.20 11.48
CA ALA A 182 8.06 -3.92 11.20
C ALA A 182 8.29 -5.07 12.17
N GLY A 183 8.91 -6.14 11.71
CA GLY A 183 9.30 -7.28 12.52
C GLY A 183 10.75 -7.17 13.00
N ASP A 184 11.04 -7.52 14.26
CA ASP A 184 12.40 -7.47 14.80
C ASP A 184 13.29 -8.61 14.31
N LYS A 185 12.69 -9.72 13.89
CA LYS A 185 13.42 -10.85 13.27
C LYS A 185 13.54 -10.69 11.73
N ASP A 186 13.08 -9.58 11.15
CA ASP A 186 13.22 -9.31 9.73
C ASP A 186 14.70 -9.07 9.38
N ASP A 187 15.27 -10.02 8.64
CA ASP A 187 16.67 -9.99 8.20
C ASP A 187 16.85 -9.39 6.79
N TRP A 188 15.74 -9.01 6.13
CA TRP A 188 15.74 -8.35 4.82
C TRP A 188 15.65 -6.83 4.94
N THR A 189 14.67 -6.34 5.67
CA THR A 189 14.43 -4.92 5.93
C THR A 189 14.52 -4.63 7.43
N LEU A 190 15.75 -4.54 7.92
CA LEU A 190 16.07 -4.49 9.34
C LEU A 190 15.27 -3.42 10.10
N ALA A 191 14.51 -3.83 11.13
CA ALA A 191 13.71 -2.95 11.98
C ALA A 191 14.53 -1.81 12.61
N ASP A 192 15.79 -2.05 12.98
CA ASP A 192 16.68 -1.03 13.54
C ASP A 192 16.94 0.14 12.60
N ARG A 193 16.90 -0.07 11.29
CA ARG A 193 16.98 1.04 10.33
C ARG A 193 15.74 1.94 10.42
N CYS A 194 14.58 1.34 10.62
CA CYS A 194 13.33 2.08 10.81
C CYS A 194 13.33 2.83 12.15
N ARG A 195 13.82 2.22 13.24
CA ARG A 195 13.97 2.90 14.53
C ARG A 195 14.85 4.14 14.41
N ARG A 196 16.03 4.00 13.77
CA ARG A 196 16.92 5.15 13.54
C ARG A 196 16.30 6.22 12.64
N MET A 197 15.57 5.82 11.61
CA MET A 197 14.85 6.77 10.75
C MET A 197 13.82 7.56 11.58
N VAL A 198 12.96 6.87 12.34
CA VAL A 198 11.90 7.50 13.13
C VAL A 198 12.48 8.43 14.21
N SER A 199 13.57 8.03 14.88
CA SER A 199 14.23 8.87 15.91
C SER A 199 14.84 10.16 15.34
N GLY A 200 15.17 10.20 14.05
CA GLY A 200 15.72 11.36 13.35
C GLY A 200 14.66 12.31 12.75
N LEU A 201 13.37 11.97 12.82
CA LEU A 201 12.33 12.77 12.19
C LEU A 201 12.11 14.13 12.86
N ALA A 202 12.00 15.19 12.04
CA ALA A 202 11.63 16.53 12.51
C ALA A 202 10.17 16.59 13.03
N ARG A 203 9.30 15.67 12.59
CA ARG A 203 7.89 15.55 13.00
C ARG A 203 7.56 14.11 13.38
N PRO A 204 8.12 13.57 14.46
CA PRO A 204 7.90 12.17 14.86
C PRO A 204 6.43 11.87 15.16
N ALA A 205 5.64 12.84 15.57
CA ALA A 205 4.21 12.69 15.85
C ALA A 205 3.36 12.29 14.61
N LEU A 206 3.91 12.41 13.39
CA LEU A 206 3.25 11.95 12.17
C LEU A 206 3.54 10.48 11.85
N VAL A 207 4.47 9.84 12.56
CA VAL A 207 4.80 8.43 12.32
C VAL A 207 4.50 7.61 13.58
N ASP A 208 3.49 6.75 13.47
CA ASP A 208 3.21 5.71 14.46
C ASP A 208 3.96 4.45 14.03
N ALA A 209 4.96 4.03 14.80
CA ALA A 209 5.81 2.88 14.46
C ALA A 209 5.61 1.75 15.48
N VAL A 210 5.21 0.59 14.98
CA VAL A 210 5.01 -0.64 15.76
C VAL A 210 6.05 -1.67 15.34
N PHE A 211 6.74 -2.25 16.32
CA PHE A 211 7.74 -3.28 16.12
C PHE A 211 7.31 -4.57 16.80
N TYR A 212 7.28 -5.66 16.03
CA TYR A 212 6.85 -6.98 16.49
C TYR A 212 8.07 -7.85 16.79
N PRO A 213 8.31 -8.23 18.08
CA PRO A 213 9.56 -8.86 18.51
C PRO A 213 9.90 -10.17 17.80
N ASP A 214 8.88 -10.95 17.41
CA ASP A 214 9.06 -12.29 16.85
C ASP A 214 8.78 -12.38 15.35
N ALA A 215 8.32 -11.31 14.74
CA ALA A 215 7.92 -11.30 13.34
C ALA A 215 9.11 -11.21 12.38
N TYR A 216 9.08 -12.04 11.34
CA TYR A 216 10.00 -12.02 10.20
C TYR A 216 9.46 -11.15 9.05
N HIS A 217 10.18 -11.09 7.93
CA HIS A 217 9.69 -10.46 6.71
C HIS A 217 8.42 -11.13 6.21
N SER A 218 7.45 -10.36 5.68
CA SER A 218 6.14 -10.85 5.20
C SER A 218 5.27 -11.52 6.28
N PHE A 219 5.36 -11.09 7.53
CA PHE A 219 4.65 -11.66 8.68
C PHE A 219 3.11 -11.65 8.53
N ASP A 220 2.55 -10.79 7.68
CA ASP A 220 1.12 -10.68 7.37
C ASP A 220 0.62 -11.69 6.33
N SER A 221 1.54 -12.33 5.62
CA SER A 221 1.22 -13.22 4.50
C SER A 221 1.22 -14.67 4.96
N LYS A 222 0.09 -15.38 4.77
CA LYS A 222 -0.03 -16.83 5.06
C LYS A 222 0.81 -17.68 4.10
N VAL A 223 2.07 -17.30 3.91
CA VAL A 223 3.04 -18.08 3.15
C VAL A 223 3.62 -19.17 4.04
N ARG A 224 4.11 -20.25 3.40
CA ARG A 224 4.90 -21.25 4.10
C ARG A 224 6.19 -20.58 4.59
N ASP A 225 6.59 -20.90 5.82
CA ASP A 225 7.92 -20.60 6.35
C ASP A 225 9.01 -21.04 5.35
N ARG A 226 9.82 -20.10 4.86
CA ARG A 226 10.79 -20.36 3.79
C ARG A 226 11.88 -19.31 3.67
N GLU A 227 12.99 -19.73 3.10
CA GLU A 227 14.04 -18.84 2.63
C GLU A 227 13.79 -18.36 1.19
N VAL A 228 14.08 -17.10 0.91
CA VAL A 228 13.93 -16.46 -0.40
C VAL A 228 15.20 -15.68 -0.75
N ALA A 229 15.66 -15.83 -2.00
CA ALA A 229 16.82 -15.09 -2.47
C ALA A 229 16.52 -13.59 -2.61
N GLY A 230 17.39 -12.77 -2.06
CA GLY A 230 17.44 -11.33 -2.24
C GLY A 230 18.63 -10.90 -3.10
N SER A 231 18.98 -9.61 -3.01
CA SER A 231 20.12 -9.03 -3.72
C SER A 231 21.45 -9.68 -3.31
N GLY A 232 22.32 -9.93 -4.28
CA GLY A 232 23.63 -10.57 -4.04
C GLY A 232 23.53 -12.02 -3.59
N ALA A 233 22.45 -12.72 -3.95
CA ALA A 233 22.18 -14.12 -3.57
C ALA A 233 22.07 -14.33 -2.04
N LYS A 234 21.94 -13.28 -1.23
CA LYS A 234 21.65 -13.41 0.19
C LYS A 234 20.25 -14.01 0.37
N MET A 235 20.15 -15.04 1.21
CA MET A 235 18.87 -15.63 1.58
C MET A 235 18.24 -14.87 2.74
N HIS A 236 16.91 -14.74 2.70
CA HIS A 236 16.11 -14.05 3.70
C HIS A 236 14.93 -14.88 4.14
N HIS A 237 14.65 -14.87 5.43
CA HIS A 237 13.59 -15.66 6.04
C HIS A 237 12.23 -14.94 5.95
N LEU A 238 11.23 -15.64 5.41
CA LEU A 238 9.83 -15.20 5.35
C LEU A 238 8.95 -16.15 6.14
N ALA A 239 8.21 -15.63 7.11
CA ALA A 239 7.28 -16.43 7.89
C ALA A 239 6.04 -15.63 8.30
N TYR A 240 4.87 -16.29 8.28
CA TYR A 240 3.64 -15.74 8.86
C TYR A 240 3.74 -15.73 10.38
N ASP A 241 3.33 -14.62 11.00
CA ASP A 241 3.24 -14.50 12.44
C ASP A 241 1.77 -14.41 12.89
N PRO A 242 1.24 -15.39 13.64
CA PRO A 242 -0.16 -15.44 14.01
C PRO A 242 -0.59 -14.39 15.06
N MET A 243 0.38 -13.70 15.71
CA MET A 243 0.11 -12.63 16.66
C MET A 243 0.27 -11.25 15.98
N ALA A 244 1.35 -11.06 15.25
CA ALA A 244 1.62 -9.79 14.57
C ALA A 244 0.66 -9.51 13.42
N ALA A 245 0.32 -10.52 12.61
CA ALA A 245 -0.53 -10.34 11.44
C ALA A 245 -1.92 -9.76 11.77
N PRO A 246 -2.73 -10.34 12.69
CA PRO A 246 -4.04 -9.79 13.01
C PRO A 246 -3.98 -8.44 13.74
N ASP A 247 -2.96 -8.19 14.58
CA ASP A 247 -2.78 -6.89 15.21
C ASP A 247 -2.44 -5.80 14.17
N ALA A 248 -1.52 -6.11 13.25
CA ALA A 248 -1.14 -5.20 12.15
C ALA A 248 -2.34 -4.88 11.23
N GLU A 249 -3.17 -5.88 10.92
CA GLU A 249 -4.40 -5.70 10.15
C GLU A 249 -5.39 -4.79 10.89
N ALA A 250 -5.62 -5.03 12.18
CA ALA A 250 -6.53 -4.22 13.01
C ALA A 250 -6.05 -2.76 13.10
N ARG A 251 -4.75 -2.53 13.32
CA ARG A 251 -4.14 -1.18 13.32
C ARG A 251 -4.29 -0.50 11.97
N THR A 252 -4.05 -1.22 10.88
CA THR A 252 -4.23 -0.71 9.51
C THR A 252 -5.66 -0.25 9.27
N LYS A 253 -6.64 -1.06 9.66
CA LYS A 253 -8.07 -0.72 9.54
C LYS A 253 -8.43 0.52 10.37
N ALA A 254 -7.98 0.57 11.61
CA ALA A 254 -8.21 1.72 12.50
C ALA A 254 -7.54 3.00 11.97
N PHE A 255 -6.31 2.90 11.46
CA PHE A 255 -5.58 4.02 10.88
C PHE A 255 -6.32 4.61 9.68
N PHE A 256 -6.70 3.79 8.69
CA PHE A 256 -7.45 4.29 7.54
C PHE A 256 -8.83 4.82 7.92
N ALA A 257 -9.54 4.16 8.84
CA ALA A 257 -10.80 4.68 9.35
C ALA A 257 -10.66 6.06 10.02
N LYS A 258 -9.51 6.38 10.61
CA LYS A 258 -9.22 7.68 11.21
C LYS A 258 -8.91 8.76 10.16
N ILE A 259 -8.06 8.46 9.17
CA ILE A 259 -7.55 9.46 8.23
C ILE A 259 -8.43 9.66 6.99
N LEU A 260 -9.29 8.70 6.66
CA LEU A 260 -10.14 8.71 5.45
C LEU A 260 -11.65 8.96 5.76
N ARG A 261 -11.96 9.41 6.96
CA ARG A 261 -13.33 9.80 7.34
C ARG A 261 -13.83 11.05 6.64
#